data_b8fe5b291a5285ddf68481df9e033d37
#
_entry.id   b8fe5b291a5285ddf68481df9e033d37
#
_cell.length_a   1.000
_cell.length_b   1.000
_cell.length_c   1.000
_cell.angle_alpha   90.00
_cell.angle_beta   90.00
_cell.angle_gamma   90.00
#
_symmetry.space_group_name_H-M   'P 1'
#
loop_
_entity.id
_entity.type
_entity.pdbx_description
1 polymer ?
#
loop_
_entity_poly.entity_id
_entity_poly.type
_entity_poly.pdbx_seq_one_letter_code
_entity_poly.pdbx_strand_id
1 'polypeptide(L)'
;MRGLRAIITKEIMSFFTSPTGYIVGMIFLIGTGVFFTIDLGNPFPEASLTRFFVGLNFGQTTFGGVTLILILIAPILTMRLISEEQKLGTIELLLTSPVRDWEIIIGKFIASFIFLLFMIGLTLYYPILLFLLADPDPGPIYSGYLGLILYGALTLSIGLLAS
;
A
#
# COMPACT_ATOMS: atom_id res chain seq x y z
N MET A 1 -25.76 -2.58 7.07
CA MET A 1 -25.12 -2.44 5.73
C MET A 1 -25.03 -1.00 5.23
N ARG A 2 -26.00 -0.08 5.54
CA ARG A 2 -25.89 1.33 5.13
C ARG A 2 -24.78 2.07 5.88
N GLY A 3 -24.57 1.78 7.16
CA GLY A 3 -23.51 2.37 7.99
C GLY A 3 -22.10 2.04 7.51
N LEU A 4 -21.82 0.75 7.24
CA LEU A 4 -20.51 0.30 6.76
C LEU A 4 -20.11 0.99 5.43
N ARG A 5 -21.04 1.09 4.47
CA ARG A 5 -20.78 1.77 3.18
C ARG A 5 -20.49 3.26 3.38
N ALA A 6 -21.20 3.92 4.28
CA ALA A 6 -20.99 5.34 4.56
C ALA A 6 -19.58 5.56 5.18
N ILE A 7 -19.15 4.69 6.09
CA ILE A 7 -17.82 4.72 6.70
C ILE A 7 -16.76 4.53 5.62
N ILE A 8 -16.86 3.49 4.81
CA ILE A 8 -15.89 3.20 3.74
C ILE A 8 -15.77 4.39 2.79
N THR A 9 -16.89 4.94 2.32
CA THR A 9 -16.89 6.09 1.40
C THR A 9 -16.26 7.32 2.03
N LYS A 10 -16.58 7.63 3.29
CA LYS A 10 -15.99 8.74 4.05
C LYS A 10 -14.47 8.58 4.14
N GLU A 11 -14.00 7.40 4.53
CA GLU A 11 -12.57 7.12 4.70
C GLU A 11 -11.81 7.16 3.37
N ILE A 12 -12.36 6.57 2.30
CA ILE A 12 -11.76 6.65 0.97
C ILE A 12 -11.65 8.12 0.53
N MET A 13 -12.73 8.91 0.64
CA MET A 13 -12.67 10.33 0.32
C MET A 13 -11.62 11.06 1.17
N SER A 14 -11.52 10.74 2.46
CA SER A 14 -10.50 11.32 3.34
C SER A 14 -9.08 11.06 2.81
N PHE A 15 -8.77 9.86 2.33
CA PHE A 15 -7.46 9.57 1.73
C PHE A 15 -7.17 10.39 0.47
N PHE A 16 -8.17 10.56 -0.40
CA PHE A 16 -8.00 11.28 -1.67
C PHE A 16 -8.11 12.80 -1.55
N THR A 17 -8.73 13.33 -0.50
CA THR A 17 -8.84 14.79 -0.29
C THR A 17 -7.77 15.33 0.66
N SER A 18 -7.14 14.48 1.44
CA SER A 18 -6.16 14.89 2.44
C SER A 18 -4.74 15.02 1.85
N PRO A 19 -4.00 16.08 2.23
CA PRO A 19 -2.60 16.26 1.84
C PRO A 19 -1.71 15.07 2.20
N THR A 20 -1.98 14.42 3.32
CA THR A 20 -1.19 13.28 3.80
C THR A 20 -1.33 12.05 2.90
N GLY A 21 -2.50 11.80 2.30
CA GLY A 21 -2.68 10.73 1.32
C GLY A 21 -1.79 10.93 0.08
N TYR A 22 -1.71 12.17 -0.41
CA TYR A 22 -0.82 12.52 -1.53
C TYR A 22 0.66 12.37 -1.17
N ILE A 23 1.07 12.80 0.04
CA ILE A 23 2.45 12.66 0.51
C ILE A 23 2.86 11.18 0.58
N VAL A 24 2.01 10.34 1.16
CA VAL A 24 2.24 8.90 1.24
C VAL A 24 2.31 8.28 -0.16
N GLY A 25 1.38 8.66 -1.05
CA GLY A 25 1.39 8.24 -2.45
C GLY A 25 2.65 8.65 -3.19
N MET A 26 3.12 9.89 -3.01
CA MET A 26 4.38 10.37 -3.60
C MET A 26 5.59 9.59 -3.09
N ILE A 27 5.71 9.38 -1.79
CA ILE A 27 6.82 8.62 -1.20
C ILE A 27 6.83 7.20 -1.77
N PHE A 28 5.66 6.57 -1.88
CA PHE A 28 5.53 5.23 -2.45
C PHE A 28 5.96 5.20 -3.93
N LEU A 29 5.44 6.10 -4.76
CA LEU A 29 5.74 6.13 -6.20
C LEU A 29 7.18 6.52 -6.48
N ILE A 30 7.75 7.48 -5.74
CA ILE A 30 9.16 7.84 -5.89
C ILE A 30 10.04 6.68 -5.47
N GLY A 31 9.76 6.05 -4.32
CA GLY A 31 10.53 4.92 -3.82
C GLY A 31 10.49 3.72 -4.79
N THR A 32 9.31 3.37 -5.29
CA THR A 32 9.17 2.30 -6.29
C THR A 32 9.86 2.64 -7.60
N GLY A 33 9.82 3.91 -8.04
CA GLY A 33 10.54 4.40 -9.22
C GLY A 33 12.05 4.29 -9.08
N VAL A 34 12.60 4.63 -7.92
CA VAL A 34 14.02 4.49 -7.63
C VAL A 34 14.45 3.02 -7.70
N PHE A 35 13.70 2.11 -7.07
CA PHE A 35 14.01 0.67 -7.15
C PHE A 35 13.92 0.14 -8.57
N PHE A 36 12.95 0.58 -9.35
CA PHE A 36 12.82 0.19 -10.75
C PHE A 36 14.01 0.69 -11.60
N THR A 37 14.47 1.93 -11.43
CA THR A 37 15.62 2.46 -12.14
C THR A 37 16.93 1.78 -11.76
N ILE A 38 17.10 1.41 -10.50
CA ILE A 38 18.25 0.63 -10.02
C ILE A 38 18.25 -0.76 -10.68
N ASP A 39 17.09 -1.39 -10.80
CA ASP A 39 16.95 -2.71 -11.41
C ASP A 39 17.30 -2.70 -12.91
N LEU A 40 16.84 -1.68 -13.62
CA LEU A 40 17.20 -1.46 -15.04
C LEU A 40 18.69 -1.17 -15.27
N GLY A 41 19.35 -0.52 -14.31
CA GLY A 41 20.77 -0.13 -14.40
C GLY A 41 21.74 -1.28 -14.13
N ASN A 42 21.28 -2.48 -13.80
CA ASN A 42 22.16 -3.63 -13.56
C ASN A 42 22.74 -4.19 -14.88
N PRO A 43 24.06 -4.51 -14.91
CA PRO A 43 24.71 -5.06 -16.09
C PRO A 43 24.29 -6.50 -16.46
N PHE A 44 23.52 -7.15 -15.60
CA PHE A 44 22.89 -8.45 -15.86
C PHE A 44 21.36 -8.28 -15.75
N PRO A 45 20.70 -7.77 -16.78
CA PRO A 45 19.26 -7.68 -16.80
C PRO A 45 18.67 -9.08 -16.99
N GLU A 46 18.49 -9.81 -15.88
CA GLU A 46 17.43 -10.79 -15.91
C GLU A 46 16.15 -9.97 -16.08
N ALA A 47 15.40 -10.23 -17.14
CA ALA A 47 14.13 -9.56 -17.43
C ALA A 47 13.06 -10.01 -16.41
N SER A 48 13.37 -9.88 -15.13
CA SER A 48 12.52 -10.29 -14.02
C SER A 48 12.41 -9.16 -13.01
N LEU A 49 11.19 -8.78 -12.66
CA LEU A 49 10.90 -7.83 -11.59
C LEU A 49 11.13 -8.39 -10.18
N THR A 50 11.81 -9.52 -10.04
CA THR A 50 12.01 -10.15 -8.72
C THR A 50 12.77 -9.22 -7.77
N ARG A 51 13.79 -8.52 -8.25
CA ARG A 51 14.55 -7.54 -7.46
C ARG A 51 13.72 -6.31 -7.13
N PHE A 52 12.86 -5.89 -8.03
CA PHE A 52 11.93 -4.80 -7.79
C PHE A 52 10.99 -5.10 -6.61
N PHE A 53 10.46 -6.31 -6.53
CA PHE A 53 9.57 -6.71 -5.44
C PHE A 53 10.32 -6.95 -4.13
N VAL A 54 11.39 -7.73 -4.17
CA VAL A 54 12.09 -8.24 -2.98
C VAL A 54 13.27 -7.35 -2.59
N GLY A 55 13.88 -6.65 -3.56
CA GLY A 55 15.00 -5.74 -3.35
C GLY A 55 16.37 -6.32 -3.72
N LEU A 56 17.40 -5.55 -3.35
CA LEU A 56 18.78 -5.87 -3.66
C LEU A 56 19.34 -6.94 -2.73
N ASN A 57 20.05 -7.91 -3.30
CA ASN A 57 20.75 -8.92 -2.53
C ASN A 57 22.11 -8.38 -2.07
N PHE A 58 22.28 -8.18 -0.77
CA PHE A 58 23.58 -7.92 -0.14
C PHE A 58 24.06 -9.20 0.56
N GLY A 59 24.82 -10.03 -0.15
CA GLY A 59 25.25 -11.33 0.34
C GLY A 59 24.08 -12.31 0.50
N GLN A 60 23.83 -12.77 1.72
CA GLN A 60 22.73 -13.70 2.04
C GLN A 60 21.43 -12.98 2.49
N THR A 61 21.45 -11.66 2.58
CA THR A 61 20.29 -10.88 3.02
C THR A 61 19.76 -10.03 1.87
N THR A 62 18.46 -10.13 1.66
CA THR A 62 17.74 -9.33 0.64
C THR A 62 17.13 -8.13 1.33
N PHE A 63 17.59 -6.93 1.02
CA PHE A 63 17.08 -5.69 1.58
C PHE A 63 16.56 -4.76 0.49
N GLY A 64 15.43 -4.14 0.75
CA GLY A 64 14.87 -3.11 -0.11
C GLY A 64 13.65 -3.59 -0.90
N GLY A 65 13.48 -3.04 -2.07
CA GLY A 65 12.34 -3.31 -2.93
C GLY A 65 11.03 -2.69 -2.42
N VAL A 66 9.98 -2.94 -3.15
CA VAL A 66 8.65 -2.41 -2.85
C VAL A 66 8.11 -2.92 -1.52
N THR A 67 8.50 -4.14 -1.11
CA THR A 67 8.09 -4.73 0.18
C THR A 67 8.57 -3.92 1.37
N LEU A 68 9.81 -3.40 1.34
CA LEU A 68 10.34 -2.55 2.40
C LEU A 68 9.57 -1.22 2.49
N ILE A 69 9.24 -0.63 1.33
CA ILE A 69 8.45 0.60 1.31
C ILE A 69 7.08 0.35 1.93
N LEU A 70 6.44 -0.79 1.64
CA LEU A 70 5.15 -1.15 2.22
C LEU A 70 5.21 -1.33 3.74
N ILE A 71 6.29 -1.93 4.28
CA ILE A 71 6.50 -2.04 5.73
C ILE A 71 6.51 -0.67 6.41
N LEU A 72 7.13 0.32 5.77
CA LEU A 72 7.23 1.67 6.32
C LEU A 72 5.91 2.45 6.16
N ILE A 73 5.24 2.29 5.04
CA ILE A 73 4.03 3.06 4.70
C ILE A 73 2.78 2.54 5.42
N ALA A 74 2.64 1.23 5.56
CA ALA A 74 1.44 0.65 6.17
C ALA A 74 1.18 1.14 7.61
N PRO A 75 2.16 1.22 8.52
CA PRO A 75 1.97 1.83 9.83
C PRO A 75 1.59 3.32 9.76
N ILE A 76 2.20 4.08 8.84
CA ILE A 76 1.87 5.50 8.67
C ILE A 76 0.41 5.67 8.25
N LEU A 77 -0.07 4.83 7.33
CA LEU A 77 -1.48 4.84 6.90
C LEU A 77 -2.43 4.50 8.04
N THR A 78 -2.10 3.49 8.84
CA THR A 78 -2.99 3.02 9.92
C THR A 78 -2.98 3.95 11.13
N MET A 79 -1.82 4.46 11.54
CA MET A 79 -1.73 5.43 12.64
C MET A 79 -2.52 6.70 12.36
N ARG A 80 -2.57 7.12 11.10
CA ARG A 80 -3.36 8.26 10.67
C ARG A 80 -4.85 8.08 10.91
N LEU A 81 -5.37 6.88 10.66
CA LEU A 81 -6.81 6.57 10.76
C LEU A 81 -7.41 6.85 12.15
N ILE A 82 -6.61 6.67 13.19
CA ILE A 82 -7.06 6.91 14.57
C ILE A 82 -6.66 8.30 15.05
N SER A 83 -5.47 8.76 14.70
CA SER A 83 -5.00 10.09 15.13
C SER A 83 -5.82 11.25 14.54
N GLU A 84 -6.38 11.11 13.35
CA GLU A 84 -7.28 12.12 12.77
C GLU A 84 -8.61 12.19 13.53
N GLU A 85 -9.18 11.08 13.93
CA GLU A 85 -10.43 11.05 14.70
C GLU A 85 -10.25 11.62 16.12
N GLN A 86 -9.08 11.37 16.74
CA GLN A 86 -8.74 12.00 18.02
C GLN A 86 -8.65 13.51 17.90
N LYS A 87 -7.97 14.01 16.85
CA LYS A 87 -7.81 15.46 16.60
C LYS A 87 -9.13 16.16 16.28
N LEU A 88 -10.03 15.49 15.59
CA LEU A 88 -11.33 16.04 15.21
C LEU A 88 -12.40 15.90 16.31
N GLY A 89 -12.09 15.22 17.43
CA GLY A 89 -13.06 14.97 18.51
C GLY A 89 -14.23 14.09 18.08
N THR A 90 -14.11 13.41 16.93
CA THR A 90 -15.19 12.59 16.35
C THR A 90 -15.25 11.19 16.96
N ILE A 91 -14.30 10.81 17.81
CA ILE A 91 -14.33 9.53 18.54
C ILE A 91 -15.58 9.44 19.42
N GLU A 92 -15.94 10.51 20.15
CA GLU A 92 -17.13 10.50 21.01
C GLU A 92 -18.42 10.36 20.18
N LEU A 93 -18.48 11.00 19.01
CA LEU A 93 -19.59 10.87 18.07
C LEU A 93 -19.69 9.46 17.47
N LEU A 94 -18.56 8.81 17.23
CA LEU A 94 -18.53 7.43 16.74
C LEU A 94 -19.01 6.44 17.82
N LEU A 95 -18.59 6.62 19.07
CA LEU A 95 -19.01 5.78 20.21
C LEU A 95 -20.49 5.96 20.57
N THR A 96 -21.07 7.11 20.28
CA THR A 96 -22.51 7.38 20.52
C THR A 96 -23.39 7.05 19.30
N SER A 97 -22.80 6.71 18.17
CA SER A 97 -23.55 6.33 16.96
C SER A 97 -24.09 4.91 17.06
N PRO A 98 -25.23 4.58 16.44
CA PRO A 98 -25.81 3.23 16.46
C PRO A 98 -25.07 2.26 15.51
N VAL A 99 -23.75 2.43 15.34
CA VAL A 99 -22.90 1.57 14.51
C VAL A 99 -22.10 0.64 15.41
N ARG A 100 -21.98 -0.62 15.04
CA ARG A 100 -21.22 -1.61 15.82
C ARG A 100 -19.73 -1.39 15.64
N ASP A 101 -18.94 -1.55 16.70
CA ASP A 101 -17.49 -1.34 16.73
C ASP A 101 -16.75 -2.11 15.63
N TRP A 102 -17.16 -3.34 15.35
CA TRP A 102 -16.57 -4.15 14.29
C TRP A 102 -16.83 -3.58 12.87
N GLU A 103 -17.96 -2.89 12.64
CA GLU A 103 -18.25 -2.24 11.37
C GLU A 103 -17.28 -1.06 11.11
N ILE A 104 -16.87 -0.39 12.17
CA ILE A 104 -15.90 0.70 12.11
C ILE A 104 -14.51 0.14 11.73
N ILE A 105 -14.06 -0.89 12.44
CA ILE A 105 -12.74 -1.50 12.20
C ILE A 105 -12.65 -2.08 10.79
N ILE A 106 -13.65 -2.86 10.38
CA ILE A 106 -13.69 -3.42 9.02
C ILE A 106 -13.81 -2.32 7.97
N GLY A 107 -14.60 -1.29 8.21
CA GLY A 107 -14.74 -0.16 7.29
C GLY A 107 -13.41 0.57 7.06
N LYS A 108 -12.64 0.80 8.12
CA LYS A 108 -11.31 1.41 8.07
C LYS A 108 -10.30 0.50 7.35
N PHE A 109 -10.31 -0.79 7.67
CA PHE A 109 -9.45 -1.76 6.98
C PHE A 109 -9.71 -1.78 5.47
N ILE A 110 -10.98 -1.92 5.08
CA ILE A 110 -11.36 -1.96 3.66
C ILE A 110 -10.97 -0.67 2.94
N ALA A 111 -11.19 0.49 3.54
CA ALA A 111 -10.82 1.77 2.93
C ALA A 111 -9.31 1.91 2.73
N SER A 112 -8.51 1.56 3.74
CA SER A 112 -7.05 1.56 3.65
C SER A 112 -6.54 0.55 2.63
N PHE A 113 -7.16 -0.61 2.56
CA PHE A 113 -6.81 -1.65 1.60
C PHE A 113 -7.13 -1.23 0.16
N ILE A 114 -8.27 -0.60 -0.07
CA ILE A 114 -8.63 -0.03 -1.39
C ILE A 114 -7.62 1.04 -1.81
N PHE A 115 -7.21 1.93 -0.88
CA PHE A 115 -6.21 2.94 -1.16
C PHE A 115 -4.84 2.31 -1.49
N LEU A 116 -4.44 1.27 -0.76
CA LEU A 116 -3.23 0.51 -1.03
C LEU A 116 -3.30 -0.19 -2.40
N LEU A 117 -4.43 -0.82 -2.74
CA LEU A 117 -4.64 -1.42 -4.06
C LEU A 117 -4.54 -0.38 -5.18
N PHE A 118 -5.07 0.81 -4.96
CA PHE A 118 -4.94 1.91 -5.91
C PHE A 118 -3.46 2.29 -6.13
N MET A 119 -2.68 2.40 -5.05
CA MET A 119 -1.24 2.70 -5.13
C MET A 119 -0.47 1.59 -5.85
N ILE A 120 -0.73 0.32 -5.51
CA ILE A 120 -0.14 -0.83 -6.23
C ILE A 120 -0.57 -0.82 -7.70
N GLY A 121 -1.82 -0.48 -7.99
CA GLY A 121 -2.33 -0.34 -9.36
C GLY A 121 -1.57 0.68 -10.18
N LEU A 122 -1.16 1.81 -9.60
CA LEU A 122 -0.32 2.80 -10.28
C LEU A 122 1.06 2.25 -10.64
N THR A 123 1.60 1.31 -9.87
CA THR A 123 2.89 0.67 -10.18
C THR A 123 2.83 -0.30 -11.36
N LEU A 124 1.64 -0.69 -11.84
CA LEU A 124 1.48 -1.51 -13.04
C LEU A 124 2.08 -0.87 -14.30
N TYR A 125 2.36 0.41 -14.25
CA TYR A 125 3.09 1.10 -15.32
C TYR A 125 4.48 0.50 -15.57
N TYR A 126 5.17 0.03 -14.52
CA TYR A 126 6.53 -0.54 -14.65
C TYR A 126 6.56 -1.86 -15.43
N PRO A 127 5.72 -2.87 -15.13
CA PRO A 127 5.69 -4.07 -15.97
C PRO A 127 5.22 -3.78 -17.41
N ILE A 128 4.30 -2.83 -17.60
CA ILE A 128 3.88 -2.44 -18.96
C ILE A 128 5.07 -1.90 -19.75
N LEU A 129 5.88 -1.02 -19.15
CA LEU A 129 7.12 -0.54 -19.77
C LEU A 129 8.08 -1.69 -20.10
N LEU A 130 8.22 -2.65 -19.17
CA LEU A 130 9.11 -3.78 -19.37
C LEU A 130 8.65 -4.67 -20.53
N PHE A 131 7.34 -4.91 -20.68
CA PHE A 131 6.77 -5.63 -21.82
C PHE A 131 6.96 -4.91 -23.17
N LEU A 132 7.07 -3.59 -23.16
CA LEU A 132 7.32 -2.81 -24.38
C LEU A 132 8.81 -2.80 -24.79
N LEU A 133 9.72 -2.94 -23.82
CA LEU A 133 11.16 -2.81 -24.03
C LEU A 133 11.89 -4.15 -24.10
N ALA A 134 11.35 -5.18 -23.46
CA ALA A 134 11.90 -6.52 -23.36
C ALA A 134 10.75 -7.53 -23.33
N ASP A 135 11.02 -8.82 -23.60
CA ASP A 135 10.07 -9.90 -23.43
C ASP A 135 10.27 -10.55 -22.03
N PRO A 136 9.72 -9.95 -20.95
CA PRO A 136 9.87 -10.51 -19.61
C PRO A 136 8.99 -11.74 -19.44
N ASP A 137 9.44 -12.68 -18.59
CA ASP A 137 8.59 -13.78 -18.15
C ASP A 137 7.41 -13.25 -17.32
N PRO A 138 6.14 -13.50 -17.72
CA PRO A 138 4.98 -12.99 -17.01
C PRO A 138 4.75 -13.67 -15.65
N GLY A 139 5.24 -14.90 -15.44
CA GLY A 139 5.02 -15.68 -14.22
C GLY A 139 5.46 -14.95 -12.94
N PRO A 140 6.72 -14.50 -12.82
CA PRO A 140 7.23 -13.76 -11.67
C PRO A 140 6.49 -12.44 -11.43
N ILE A 141 6.00 -11.79 -12.49
CA ILE A 141 5.29 -10.51 -12.38
C ILE A 141 3.94 -10.72 -11.67
N TYR A 142 3.14 -11.69 -12.11
CA TYR A 142 1.84 -11.97 -11.49
C TYR A 142 1.99 -12.44 -10.04
N SER A 143 2.93 -13.35 -9.78
CA SER A 143 3.18 -13.83 -8.42
C SER A 143 3.69 -12.72 -7.50
N GLY A 144 4.52 -11.81 -8.00
CA GLY A 144 5.03 -10.66 -7.27
C GLY A 144 3.92 -9.69 -6.87
N TYR A 145 3.03 -9.31 -7.79
CA TYR A 145 1.90 -8.44 -7.48
C TYR A 145 0.91 -9.08 -6.52
N LEU A 146 0.61 -10.37 -6.68
CA LEU A 146 -0.22 -11.10 -5.74
C LEU A 146 0.43 -11.13 -4.35
N GLY A 147 1.74 -11.37 -4.28
CA GLY A 147 2.51 -11.29 -3.04
C GLY A 147 2.44 -9.91 -2.38
N LEU A 148 2.57 -8.82 -3.15
CA LEU A 148 2.45 -7.45 -2.65
C LEU A 148 1.07 -7.15 -2.05
N ILE A 149 0.00 -7.62 -2.70
CA ILE A 149 -1.37 -7.43 -2.21
C ILE A 149 -1.57 -8.16 -0.88
N LEU A 150 -1.16 -9.42 -0.79
CA LEU A 150 -1.27 -10.21 0.44
C LEU A 150 -0.40 -9.64 1.56
N TYR A 151 0.82 -9.24 1.24
CA TYR A 151 1.74 -8.64 2.18
C TYR A 151 1.24 -7.28 2.68
N GLY A 152 0.68 -6.46 1.78
CA GLY A 152 0.05 -5.20 2.13
C GLY A 152 -1.17 -5.39 3.04
N ALA A 153 -2.03 -6.38 2.77
CA ALA A 153 -3.15 -6.72 3.64
C ALA A 153 -2.68 -7.11 5.05
N LEU A 154 -1.62 -7.91 5.14
CA LEU A 154 -1.03 -8.34 6.41
C LEU A 154 -0.46 -7.16 7.20
N THR A 155 0.34 -6.31 6.56
CA THR A 155 0.95 -5.15 7.23
C THR A 155 -0.10 -4.13 7.68
N LEU A 156 -1.17 -3.91 6.90
CA LEU A 156 -2.31 -3.08 7.31
C LEU A 156 -3.07 -3.68 8.48
N SER A 157 -3.26 -5.00 8.52
CA SER A 157 -3.93 -5.67 9.65
C SER A 157 -3.14 -5.50 10.94
N ILE A 158 -1.81 -5.69 10.89
CA ILE A 158 -0.92 -5.49 12.04
C ILE A 158 -0.94 -4.01 12.46
N GLY A 159 -0.87 -3.10 11.51
CA GLY A 159 -0.91 -1.67 11.78
C GLY A 159 -2.21 -1.22 12.44
N LEU A 160 -3.36 -1.76 12.03
CA LEU A 160 -4.66 -1.51 12.67
C LEU A 160 -4.75 -2.09 14.08
N LEU A 161 -4.14 -3.27 14.31
CA LEU A 161 -4.09 -3.85 15.67
C LEU A 161 -3.19 -3.06 16.62
N ALA A 162 -2.15 -2.41 16.09
CA ALA A 162 -1.21 -1.60 16.87
C ALA A 162 -1.70 -0.17 17.11
N SER A 163 -2.69 0.29 16.37
CA SER A 163 -3.24 1.65 16.39
C SER A 163 -4.41 1.75 17.34
#